data_f722983d545ec77016a31277d5a92248
#
_entry.id   f722983d545ec77016a31277d5a92248
#
_cell.length_a   1.000
_cell.length_b   1.000
_cell.length_c   1.000
_cell.angle_alpha   90.00
_cell.angle_beta   90.00
_cell.angle_gamma   90.00
#
_symmetry.space_group_name_H-M   'P 1'
#
loop_
_entity.id
_entity.type
_entity.pdbx_description
1 polymer ?
#
loop_
_entity_poly.entity_id
_entity_poly.type
_entity_poly.pdbx_seq_one_letter_code
_entity_poly.pdbx_strand_id
1 'polypeptide(L)'
;MVILDNDLKVRLIGVKENKAINGKALQFLKEKLKGQKVFLKFDATKYDSEGNLLCYLYLKNKTFINAHLIKNKLAGIDTSMDYKYKSSFLKYKGTI
;
A
#
# COMPACT_ATOMS: atom_id res chain seq x y z
N MET A 1 2.34 6.73 -5.17
CA MET A 1 1.59 7.43 -4.12
C MET A 1 0.10 7.36 -4.40
N VAL A 2 -0.72 7.21 -3.40
CA VAL A 2 -2.18 7.08 -3.57
C VAL A 2 -2.85 8.39 -3.17
N ILE A 3 -3.79 8.85 -3.99
CA ILE A 3 -4.58 10.06 -3.71
C ILE A 3 -6.01 9.60 -3.41
N LEU A 4 -6.49 9.94 -2.22
CA LEU A 4 -7.85 9.62 -1.79
C LEU A 4 -8.84 10.71 -2.20
N ASP A 5 -10.14 10.45 -2.09
CA ASP A 5 -11.21 11.32 -2.60
C ASP A 5 -11.14 12.79 -2.14
N ASN A 6 -10.55 13.06 -0.99
CA ASN A 6 -10.41 14.41 -0.45
C ASN A 6 -9.04 15.02 -0.78
N ASP A 7 -8.38 14.54 -1.83
CA ASP A 7 -7.03 14.94 -2.26
C ASP A 7 -5.94 14.62 -1.24
N LEU A 8 -6.23 13.77 -0.25
CA LEU A 8 -5.24 13.32 0.72
C LEU A 8 -4.26 12.35 0.05
N LYS A 9 -3.00 12.72 -0.01
CA LYS A 9 -1.94 11.87 -0.53
C LYS A 9 -1.41 10.98 0.58
N VAL A 10 -1.39 9.67 0.34
CA VAL A 10 -0.86 8.70 1.30
C VAL A 10 0.16 7.80 0.62
N ARG A 11 1.14 7.36 1.39
CA ARG A 11 2.12 6.36 0.96
C ARG A 11 1.81 5.06 1.67
N LEU A 12 1.67 3.99 0.92
CA LEU A 12 1.35 2.67 1.48
C LEU A 12 2.59 2.05 2.09
N ILE A 13 2.52 1.72 3.38
CA ILE A 13 3.66 1.14 4.12
C ILE A 13 4.02 -0.22 3.53
N GLY A 14 5.31 -0.43 3.30
CA GLY A 14 5.83 -1.70 2.81
C GLY A 14 5.64 -1.94 1.32
N VAL A 15 5.00 -1.03 0.63
CA VAL A 15 4.74 -1.15 -0.82
C VAL A 15 5.75 -0.29 -1.57
N LYS A 16 6.56 -0.93 -2.41
CA LYS A 16 7.54 -0.25 -3.25
C LYS A 16 6.99 -0.17 -4.67
N GLU A 17 6.95 1.03 -5.23
CA GLU A 17 6.51 1.23 -6.60
C GLU A 17 7.47 0.56 -7.58
N ASN A 18 6.91 -0.16 -8.54
CA ASN A 18 7.68 -0.77 -9.62
C ASN A 18 7.30 -0.04 -10.92
N LYS A 19 8.25 0.66 -11.52
CA LYS A 19 8.02 1.45 -12.71
C LYS A 19 7.46 0.62 -13.88
N ALA A 20 7.87 -0.64 -13.98
CA ALA A 20 7.42 -1.51 -15.07
C ALA A 20 5.93 -1.88 -14.98
N ILE A 21 5.36 -1.87 -13.77
CA ILE A 21 3.97 -2.26 -13.53
C ILE A 21 3.17 -1.17 -12.81
N ASN A 22 3.76 0.02 -12.65
CA ASN A 22 3.13 1.11 -11.89
C ASN A 22 1.76 1.51 -12.46
N GLY A 23 1.62 1.56 -13.78
CA GLY A 23 0.35 1.87 -14.42
C GLY A 23 -0.75 0.89 -14.06
N LYS A 24 -0.44 -0.41 -14.00
CA LYS A 24 -1.39 -1.45 -13.60
C LYS A 24 -1.79 -1.32 -12.13
N ALA A 25 -0.82 -1.04 -11.26
CA ALA A 25 -1.08 -0.86 -9.83
C ALA A 25 -1.98 0.34 -9.59
N LEU A 26 -1.71 1.46 -10.24
CA LEU A 26 -2.52 2.67 -10.11
C LEU A 26 -3.93 2.46 -10.63
N GLN A 27 -4.08 1.79 -11.77
CA GLN A 27 -5.40 1.50 -12.33
C GLN A 27 -6.20 0.57 -11.41
N PHE A 28 -5.55 -0.46 -10.88
CA PHE A 28 -6.15 -1.37 -9.91
C PHE A 28 -6.68 -0.60 -8.69
N LEU A 29 -5.85 0.29 -8.14
CA LEU A 29 -6.24 1.11 -6.99
C LEU A 29 -7.42 2.02 -7.32
N LYS A 30 -7.39 2.68 -8.47
CA LYS A 30 -8.50 3.54 -8.90
C LYS A 30 -9.81 2.77 -8.95
N GLU A 31 -9.82 1.58 -9.53
CA GLU A 31 -11.01 0.76 -9.67
C GLU A 31 -11.51 0.27 -8.31
N LYS A 32 -10.60 -0.17 -7.43
CA LYS A 32 -10.96 -0.69 -6.12
C LYS A 32 -11.41 0.39 -5.14
N LEU A 33 -10.85 1.58 -5.25
CA LEU A 33 -11.14 2.68 -4.30
C LEU A 33 -12.31 3.56 -4.75
N LYS A 34 -12.72 3.46 -6.01
CA LYS A 34 -13.79 4.29 -6.55
C LYS A 34 -15.10 4.05 -5.81
N GLY A 35 -15.63 5.11 -5.19
CA GLY A 35 -16.89 5.04 -4.46
C GLY A 35 -16.86 4.19 -3.20
N GLN A 36 -15.68 3.74 -2.77
CA GLN A 36 -15.52 2.89 -1.59
C GLN A 36 -15.06 3.71 -0.38
N LYS A 37 -15.55 3.35 0.79
CA LYS A 37 -14.99 3.84 2.04
C LYS A 37 -13.69 3.09 2.31
N VAL A 38 -12.66 3.82 2.70
CA VAL A 38 -11.36 3.25 3.03
C VAL A 38 -11.05 3.52 4.49
N PHE A 39 -10.28 2.61 5.10
CA PHE A 39 -9.83 2.74 6.48
C PHE A 39 -8.31 2.79 6.50
N LEU A 40 -7.76 3.76 7.19
CA LEU A 40 -6.33 3.93 7.34
C LEU A 40 -5.91 3.47 8.72
N LYS A 41 -4.87 2.63 8.78
CA LYS A 41 -4.21 2.28 10.03
C LYS A 41 -2.76 2.71 9.94
N PHE A 42 -2.19 3.08 11.07
CA PHE A 42 -0.84 3.60 11.14
C PHE A 42 0.09 2.65 11.88
N ASP A 43 1.39 2.74 11.57
CA ASP A 43 2.43 2.05 12.33
C ASP A 43 3.12 3.06 13.25
N ALA A 44 4.25 2.66 13.85
CA ALA A 44 5.01 3.52 14.76
C ALA A 44 5.46 4.83 14.08
N THR A 45 5.83 4.77 12.80
CA THR A 45 6.20 5.95 12.01
C THR A 45 5.00 6.39 11.18
N LYS A 46 4.49 7.60 11.45
CA LYS A 46 3.30 8.12 10.78
C LYS A 46 3.61 8.89 9.49
N TYR A 47 4.78 9.49 9.41
CA TYR A 47 5.19 10.27 8.24
C TYR A 47 6.57 9.83 7.77
N ASP A 48 6.81 9.88 6.45
CA ASP A 48 8.14 9.64 5.91
C ASP A 48 9.01 10.90 6.01
N SER A 49 10.24 10.84 5.51
CA SER A 49 11.17 11.97 5.55
C SER A 49 10.71 13.18 4.74
N GLU A 50 9.80 12.97 3.80
CA GLU A 50 9.24 14.03 2.94
C GLU A 50 7.91 14.56 3.46
N GLY A 51 7.45 14.09 4.61
CA GLY A 51 6.20 14.50 5.21
C GLY A 51 4.96 13.80 4.65
N ASN A 52 5.13 12.73 3.88
CA ASN A 52 4.01 11.95 3.36
C ASN A 52 3.44 11.05 4.45
N LEU A 53 2.12 10.99 4.54
CA LEU A 53 1.43 10.13 5.50
C LEU A 53 1.62 8.66 5.12
N LEU A 54 2.15 7.88 6.05
CA LEU A 54 2.36 6.45 5.88
C LEU A 54 1.20 5.68 6.49
N CYS A 55 0.60 4.75 5.73
CA CYS A 55 -0.54 4.00 6.23
C CYS A 55 -0.66 2.61 5.65
N TYR A 56 -1.44 1.79 6.35
CA TYR A 56 -2.00 0.54 5.84
C TYR A 56 -3.42 0.84 5.39
N LEU A 57 -3.77 0.49 4.17
CA LEU A 57 -5.05 0.82 3.56
C LEU A 57 -5.95 -0.41 3.51
N TYR A 58 -7.18 -0.27 4.03
CA TYR A 58 -8.18 -1.34 4.05
C TYR A 58 -9.46 -0.86 3.39
N LEU A 59 -10.13 -1.76 2.68
CA LEU A 59 -11.47 -1.53 2.17
C LEU A 59 -12.51 -1.93 3.22
N LYS A 60 -13.75 -1.51 3.00
CA LYS A 60 -14.88 -1.84 3.89
C LYS A 60 -15.04 -3.34 4.09
N ASN A 61 -14.77 -4.15 3.05
CA ASN A 61 -14.84 -5.62 3.11
C ASN A 61 -13.60 -6.25 3.74
N LYS A 62 -12.78 -5.46 4.44
CA LYS A 62 -11.55 -5.89 5.11
C LYS A 62 -10.40 -6.28 4.18
N THR A 63 -10.47 -5.99 2.90
CA THR A 63 -9.36 -6.21 1.98
C THR A 63 -8.18 -5.33 2.38
N PHE A 64 -7.04 -5.96 2.69
CA PHE A 64 -5.80 -5.27 3.03
C PHE A 64 -5.06 -4.93 1.74
N ILE A 65 -5.19 -3.70 1.28
CA ILE A 65 -4.68 -3.27 -0.04
C ILE A 65 -3.16 -3.42 -0.15
N ASN A 66 -2.40 -3.03 0.90
CA ASN A 66 -0.94 -3.15 0.86
C ASN A 66 -0.51 -4.59 0.55
N ALA A 67 -1.06 -5.56 1.28
CA ALA A 67 -0.76 -6.98 1.07
C ALA A 67 -1.26 -7.47 -0.29
N HIS A 68 -2.43 -7.02 -0.70
CA HIS A 68 -3.03 -7.44 -1.97
C HIS A 68 -2.15 -7.04 -3.16
N LEU A 69 -1.60 -5.83 -3.16
CA LEU A 69 -0.69 -5.38 -4.21
C LEU A 69 0.55 -6.25 -4.29
N ILE A 70 1.11 -6.62 -3.15
CA ILE A 70 2.32 -7.44 -3.08
C ILE A 70 2.02 -8.88 -3.52
N LYS A 71 0.94 -9.47 -3.03
CA LYS A 71 0.53 -10.84 -3.39
C LYS A 71 0.27 -11.00 -4.88
N ASN A 72 -0.28 -9.98 -5.52
CA ASN A 72 -0.60 -10.01 -6.94
C ASN A 72 0.53 -9.46 -7.82
N LYS A 73 1.70 -9.22 -7.24
CA LYS A 73 2.89 -8.73 -7.94
C LYS A 73 2.68 -7.40 -8.66
N LEU A 74 1.75 -6.59 -8.16
CA LEU A 74 1.50 -5.25 -8.67
C LEU A 74 2.46 -4.22 -8.07
N ALA A 75 3.17 -4.59 -7.01
CA ALA A 75 4.18 -3.76 -6.37
C ALA A 75 5.23 -4.63 -5.69
N GLY A 76 6.42 -4.07 -5.49
CA GLY A 76 7.47 -4.71 -4.74
C GLY A 76 7.31 -4.48 -3.24
N ILE A 77 8.22 -5.07 -2.45
CA ILE A 77 8.26 -4.92 -1.01
C ILE A 77 9.32 -3.89 -0.64
N ASP A 78 8.92 -2.86 0.11
CA ASP A 78 9.86 -1.89 0.64
C ASP A 78 10.49 -2.45 1.92
N THR A 79 11.80 -2.65 1.89
CA THR A 79 12.56 -3.15 3.03
C THR A 79 13.43 -2.07 3.67
N SER A 80 13.30 -0.82 3.24
CA SER A 80 14.13 0.29 3.71
C SER A 80 13.81 0.73 5.14
N MET A 81 12.67 0.30 5.69
CA MET A 81 12.26 0.64 7.05
C MET A 81 11.64 -0.57 7.72
N ASP A 82 11.57 -0.55 9.05
CA ASP A 82 10.87 -1.58 9.81
C ASP A 82 9.40 -1.20 9.98
N TYR A 83 8.54 -2.20 9.90
CA TYR A 83 7.10 -2.05 10.10
C TYR A 83 6.49 -3.40 10.51
N LYS A 84 5.30 -3.35 11.09
CA LYS A 84 4.64 -4.52 11.69
C LYS A 84 4.52 -5.71 10.72
N TYR A 85 4.15 -5.44 9.46
CA TYR A 85 3.85 -6.50 8.49
C TYR A 85 5.04 -6.88 7.60
N LYS A 86 6.25 -6.38 7.88
CA LYS A 86 7.43 -6.63 7.06
C LYS A 86 7.69 -8.13 6.87
N SER A 87 7.67 -8.91 7.95
CA SER A 87 7.88 -10.36 7.90
C SER A 87 6.82 -11.04 7.05
N SER A 88 5.55 -10.65 7.21
CA SER A 88 4.43 -11.21 6.44
C SER A 88 4.59 -10.93 4.96
N PHE A 89 4.98 -9.71 4.60
CA PHE A 89 5.17 -9.33 3.20
C PHE A 89 6.32 -10.09 2.56
N LEU A 90 7.41 -10.31 3.30
CA LEU A 90 8.54 -11.10 2.81
C LEU A 90 8.17 -12.56 2.58
N LYS A 91 7.25 -13.11 3.37
CA LYS A 91 6.72 -14.45 3.15
C LYS A 91 5.95 -14.55 1.84
N TYR A 92 5.20 -13.52 1.48
CA TYR A 92 4.46 -13.50 0.21
C TYR A 92 5.42 -13.58 -0.98
N LYS A 93 6.58 -12.94 -0.89
CA LYS A 93 7.61 -13.01 -1.93
C LYS A 93 8.15 -14.44 -2.06
N GLY A 94 8.31 -15.16 -0.96
CA GLY A 94 8.87 -16.51 -0.94
C GLY A 94 7.91 -17.61 -1.38
N THR A 95 6.62 -17.32 -1.55
CA THR A 95 5.61 -18.31 -1.91
C THR A 95 5.37 -18.46 -3.41
N ILE A 96 6.19 -17.86 -4.20
CA ILE A 96 6.05 -17.89 -5.67
C ILE A 96 6.60 -19.19 -6.23
#